data_e8cde1a13db1f8f4a7e929b1f1fac1fe
#
_entry.id   e8cde1a13db1f8f4a7e929b1f1fac1fe
#
_cell.length_a   1.000
_cell.length_b   1.000
_cell.length_c   1.000
_cell.angle_alpha   90.00
_cell.angle_beta   90.00
_cell.angle_gamma   90.00
#
_symmetry.space_group_name_H-M   'P 1'
#
loop_
_entity.id
_entity.type
_entity.pdbx_description
1 polymer ?
#
loop_
_entity_poly.entity_id
_entity_poly.type
_entity_poly.pdbx_seq_one_letter_code
_entity_poly.pdbx_strand_id
1 'polypeptide(L)'
;HPEISDGAICKLLGPPRKQGAAGEWDPARGVLRIRPDIPSKGSREFARVLNHEAIHVAQSCRNGALSAHPKLLGLSRQVKGAARRHLQEPLYRNSSALERALEEEAYANQERLGLGARLVRQYC
;
A
#
# COMPACT_ATOMS: atom_id res chain seq x y z
N HIS A 1 13.85 -4.77 -8.57
CA HIS A 1 13.57 -3.92 -9.67
C HIS A 1 12.21 -3.22 -9.50
N PRO A 2 12.17 -1.93 -9.66
CA PRO A 2 10.95 -1.17 -9.39
C PRO A 2 9.86 -1.32 -10.42
N GLU A 3 10.11 -1.93 -11.55
CA GLU A 3 9.03 -2.15 -12.50
C GLU A 3 8.05 -3.14 -11.96
N ILE A 4 6.85 -2.66 -11.75
CA ILE A 4 5.79 -3.45 -11.17
C ILE A 4 5.04 -4.19 -12.27
N SER A 5 4.77 -3.50 -13.37
CA SER A 5 4.23 -4.08 -14.59
C SER A 5 4.32 -3.05 -15.69
N ASP A 6 4.11 -3.47 -16.94
CA ASP A 6 4.15 -2.56 -18.08
C ASP A 6 3.07 -1.48 -18.02
N GLY A 7 1.97 -1.75 -17.33
CA GLY A 7 0.88 -0.81 -17.21
C GLY A 7 0.85 -0.02 -15.91
N ALA A 8 1.71 -0.37 -14.95
CA ALA A 8 1.73 0.26 -13.65
C ALA A 8 3.11 0.84 -13.37
N ILE A 9 3.25 2.14 -13.55
CA ILE A 9 4.51 2.83 -13.27
C ILE A 9 4.47 3.32 -11.83
N CYS A 10 5.35 2.79 -11.00
CA CYS A 10 5.54 3.28 -9.65
C CYS A 10 6.64 4.32 -9.64
N LYS A 11 6.32 5.50 -9.16
CA LYS A 11 7.28 6.57 -8.99
C LYS A 11 7.33 6.98 -7.53
N LEU A 12 8.55 7.17 -7.02
CA LEU A 12 8.75 7.76 -5.71
C LEU A 12 8.84 9.27 -5.90
N LEU A 13 7.77 9.98 -5.57
CA LEU A 13 7.65 11.42 -5.83
C LEU A 13 7.56 12.24 -4.54
N GLY A 14 8.50 12.05 -3.64
CA GLY A 14 8.52 12.86 -2.43
C GLY A 14 7.50 12.40 -1.38
N PRO A 15 7.12 13.28 -0.45
CA PRO A 15 6.31 12.86 0.70
C PRO A 15 4.86 12.54 0.32
N PRO A 16 4.21 11.63 1.06
CA PRO A 16 2.78 11.39 0.90
C PRO A 16 1.96 12.67 1.11
N ARG A 17 0.86 12.78 0.39
CA ARG A 17 -0.08 13.88 0.59
C ARG A 17 -0.92 13.69 1.84
N LYS A 18 -1.18 12.45 2.24
CA LYS A 18 -1.85 12.16 3.49
C LYS A 18 -0.91 12.45 4.65
N GLN A 19 -1.31 13.40 5.50
CA GLN A 19 -0.52 13.77 6.66
C GLN A 19 -0.38 12.59 7.62
N GLY A 20 0.85 12.33 8.08
CA GLY A 20 1.13 11.25 9.00
C GLY A 20 1.35 9.89 8.36
N ALA A 21 1.12 9.74 7.06
CA ALA A 21 1.36 8.48 6.37
C ALA A 21 2.83 8.26 6.08
N ALA A 22 3.31 7.02 6.25
CA ALA A 22 4.67 6.65 5.87
C ALA A 22 4.80 6.49 4.37
N GLY A 23 3.74 6.00 3.72
CA GLY A 23 3.67 5.86 2.28
C GLY A 23 2.25 6.10 1.79
N GLU A 24 2.11 6.30 0.50
CA GLU A 24 0.81 6.50 -0.12
C GLU A 24 0.83 5.98 -1.55
N TRP A 25 -0.16 5.17 -1.89
CA TRP A 25 -0.43 4.79 -3.27
C TRP A 25 -1.58 5.67 -3.78
N ASP A 26 -1.34 6.34 -4.91
CA ASP A 26 -2.34 7.19 -5.56
C ASP A 26 -2.81 6.49 -6.84
N PRO A 27 -3.92 5.75 -6.78
CA PRO A 27 -4.37 4.95 -7.94
C PRO A 27 -4.83 5.80 -9.11
N ALA A 28 -5.31 7.03 -8.86
CA ALA A 28 -5.76 7.91 -9.92
C ALA A 28 -4.60 8.39 -10.78
N ARG A 29 -3.40 8.54 -10.19
CA ARG A 29 -2.21 9.01 -10.89
C ARG A 29 -1.18 7.93 -11.16
N GLY A 30 -1.35 6.72 -10.57
CA GLY A 30 -0.37 5.65 -10.68
C GLY A 30 0.95 6.00 -10.01
N VAL A 31 0.91 6.69 -8.89
CA VAL A 31 2.09 7.22 -8.21
C VAL A 31 2.19 6.65 -6.80
N LEU A 32 3.39 6.18 -6.45
CA LEU A 32 3.72 5.75 -5.10
C LEU A 32 4.59 6.82 -4.44
N ARG A 33 4.20 7.24 -3.25
CA ARG A 33 4.96 8.23 -2.46
C ARG A 33 5.39 7.59 -1.15
N ILE A 34 6.66 7.80 -0.79
CA ILE A 34 7.22 7.34 0.47
C ILE A 34 7.77 8.56 1.21
N ARG A 35 7.47 8.66 2.50
CA ARG A 35 7.97 9.76 3.33
C ARG A 35 9.50 9.75 3.31
N PRO A 36 10.16 10.92 3.13
CA PRO A 36 11.61 10.96 2.90
C PRO A 36 12.48 10.35 4.01
N ASP A 37 11.99 10.32 5.26
CA ASP A 37 12.74 9.77 6.37
C ASP A 37 12.72 8.24 6.43
N ILE A 38 11.81 7.57 5.68
CA ILE A 38 11.66 6.12 5.75
C ILE A 38 12.90 5.36 5.27
N PRO A 39 13.51 5.70 4.12
CA PRO A 39 14.73 5.00 3.71
C PRO A 39 15.86 5.09 4.73
N SER A 40 15.96 6.20 5.47
CA SER A 40 17.00 6.37 6.48
C SER A 40 16.78 5.54 7.74
N LYS A 41 15.58 4.97 7.95
CA LYS A 41 15.26 4.13 9.09
C LYS A 41 15.76 2.68 8.92
N GLY A 42 16.32 2.35 7.77
CA GLY A 42 16.86 1.04 7.49
C GLY A 42 16.09 0.30 6.42
N SER A 43 16.75 -0.72 5.85
CA SER A 43 16.20 -1.46 4.71
C SER A 43 14.94 -2.23 5.04
N ARG A 44 14.83 -2.77 6.27
CA ARG A 44 13.63 -3.53 6.67
C ARG A 44 12.41 -2.62 6.77
N GLU A 45 12.56 -1.45 7.37
CA GLU A 45 11.45 -0.49 7.47
C GLU A 45 11.02 -0.03 6.07
N PHE A 46 11.99 0.28 5.22
CA PHE A 46 11.69 0.68 3.84
C PHE A 46 10.98 -0.45 3.10
N ALA A 47 11.47 -1.69 3.24
CA ALA A 47 10.85 -2.84 2.59
C ALA A 47 9.42 -3.07 3.06
N ARG A 48 9.17 -2.89 4.36
CA ARG A 48 7.82 -3.04 4.92
C ARG A 48 6.86 -2.01 4.36
N VAL A 49 7.27 -0.74 4.33
CA VAL A 49 6.43 0.34 3.78
C VAL A 49 6.18 0.10 2.29
N LEU A 50 7.23 -0.24 1.55
CA LEU A 50 7.10 -0.52 0.13
C LEU A 50 6.17 -1.71 -0.14
N ASN A 51 6.29 -2.77 0.66
CA ASN A 51 5.43 -3.94 0.55
C ASN A 51 3.96 -3.58 0.81
N HIS A 52 3.70 -2.78 1.85
CA HIS A 52 2.37 -2.29 2.16
C HIS A 52 1.76 -1.55 0.96
N GLU A 53 2.51 -0.61 0.38
CA GLU A 53 2.01 0.16 -0.75
C GLU A 53 1.88 -0.70 -2.01
N ALA A 54 2.77 -1.68 -2.21
CA ALA A 54 2.66 -2.60 -3.34
C ALA A 54 1.38 -3.45 -3.26
N ILE A 55 0.94 -3.80 -2.04
CA ILE A 55 -0.36 -4.48 -1.87
C ILE A 55 -1.49 -3.58 -2.37
N HIS A 56 -1.42 -2.28 -2.08
CA HIS A 56 -2.42 -1.33 -2.60
C HIS A 56 -2.38 -1.24 -4.13
N VAL A 57 -1.20 -1.30 -4.73
CA VAL A 57 -1.09 -1.33 -6.20
C VAL A 57 -1.82 -2.55 -6.74
N ALA A 58 -1.60 -3.71 -6.14
CA ALA A 58 -2.28 -4.94 -6.55
C ALA A 58 -3.80 -4.83 -6.39
N GLN A 59 -4.27 -4.19 -5.32
CA GLN A 59 -5.70 -3.93 -5.14
C GLN A 59 -6.26 -3.09 -6.29
N SER A 60 -5.49 -2.13 -6.78
CA SER A 60 -5.89 -1.31 -7.92
C SER A 60 -5.90 -2.08 -9.23
N CYS A 61 -5.19 -3.21 -9.30
CA CYS A 61 -5.12 -4.06 -10.49
C CYS A 61 -6.01 -5.31 -10.40
N ARG A 62 -6.85 -5.41 -9.36
CA ARG A 62 -7.58 -6.66 -9.04
C ARG A 62 -8.37 -7.21 -10.23
N ASN A 63 -8.82 -6.37 -11.13
CA ASN A 63 -9.58 -6.78 -12.30
C ASN A 63 -8.71 -6.91 -13.56
N GLY A 64 -7.41 -7.05 -13.41
CA GLY A 64 -6.49 -7.30 -14.51
C GLY A 64 -5.85 -6.07 -15.12
N ALA A 65 -6.25 -4.88 -14.71
CA ALA A 65 -5.68 -3.63 -15.21
C ALA A 65 -5.66 -2.59 -14.10
N LEU A 66 -4.66 -1.72 -14.13
CA LEU A 66 -4.55 -0.64 -13.16
C LEU A 66 -5.80 0.24 -13.20
N SER A 67 -6.38 0.50 -12.05
CA SER A 67 -7.64 1.23 -11.93
C SER A 67 -7.59 2.19 -10.74
N ALA A 68 -8.32 3.30 -10.85
CA ALA A 68 -8.54 4.20 -9.72
C ALA A 68 -9.53 3.63 -8.70
N HIS A 69 -10.09 2.45 -8.94
CA HIS A 69 -11.09 1.82 -8.08
C HIS A 69 -10.56 0.49 -7.53
N PRO A 70 -9.72 0.53 -6.48
CA PRO A 70 -9.14 -0.68 -5.89
C PRO A 70 -10.19 -1.60 -5.30
N LYS A 71 -9.88 -2.90 -5.29
CA LYS A 71 -10.73 -3.94 -4.73
C LYS A 71 -9.91 -4.87 -3.85
N LEU A 72 -10.55 -5.48 -2.86
CA LEU A 72 -9.91 -6.44 -1.98
C LEU A 72 -9.37 -7.63 -2.78
N LEU A 73 -8.21 -8.14 -2.33
CA LEU A 73 -7.55 -9.29 -2.95
C LEU A 73 -8.00 -10.62 -2.35
N GLY A 74 -8.71 -10.59 -1.23
CA GLY A 74 -9.13 -11.80 -0.53
C GLY A 74 -8.13 -12.29 0.50
N LEU A 75 -7.15 -11.48 0.88
CA LEU A 75 -6.18 -11.81 1.91
C LEU A 75 -6.77 -11.57 3.31
N SER A 76 -6.10 -12.09 4.33
CA SER A 76 -6.48 -11.83 5.72
C SER A 76 -6.51 -10.33 6.00
N ARG A 77 -7.48 -9.90 6.81
CA ARG A 77 -7.60 -8.52 7.28
C ARG A 77 -7.46 -8.42 8.80
N GLN A 78 -6.89 -9.45 9.44
CA GLN A 78 -6.67 -9.44 10.87
C GLN A 78 -5.44 -8.62 11.21
N VAL A 79 -5.66 -7.37 11.64
CA VAL A 79 -4.61 -6.45 11.99
C VAL A 79 -4.33 -6.56 13.49
N LYS A 80 -3.05 -6.62 13.86
CA LYS A 80 -2.62 -6.80 15.25
C LYS A 80 -1.64 -5.72 15.69
N GLY A 81 -1.53 -5.55 17.02
CA GLY A 81 -0.50 -4.70 17.61
C GLY A 81 -0.59 -3.24 17.23
N ALA A 82 0.57 -2.64 16.94
CA ALA A 82 0.68 -1.22 16.62
C ALA A 82 -0.13 -0.84 15.39
N ALA A 83 -0.20 -1.70 14.39
CA ALA A 83 -0.96 -1.44 13.17
C ALA A 83 -2.45 -1.30 13.47
N ARG A 84 -2.98 -2.09 14.40
CA ARG A 84 -4.38 -1.98 14.80
C ARG A 84 -4.67 -0.63 15.46
N ARG A 85 -3.76 -0.18 16.33
CA ARG A 85 -3.89 1.14 16.95
C ARG A 85 -3.80 2.25 15.92
N HIS A 86 -2.91 2.08 14.94
CA HIS A 86 -2.72 3.06 13.87
C HIS A 86 -4.00 3.26 13.07
N LEU A 87 -4.75 2.20 12.80
CA LEU A 87 -6.03 2.30 12.08
C LEU A 87 -7.12 3.04 12.85
N GLN A 88 -6.92 3.26 14.16
CA GLN A 88 -7.85 4.03 14.99
C GLN A 88 -7.50 5.52 15.04
N GLU A 89 -6.38 5.92 14.44
CA GLU A 89 -5.95 7.32 14.42
C GLU A 89 -6.83 8.18 13.53
N PRO A 90 -6.81 9.53 13.72
CA PRO A 90 -7.64 10.44 12.93
C PRO A 90 -7.47 10.28 11.42
N LEU A 91 -6.27 9.89 10.96
CA LEU A 91 -5.98 9.66 9.55
C LEU A 91 -7.00 8.71 8.91
N TYR A 92 -7.45 7.68 9.64
CA TYR A 92 -8.34 6.66 9.13
C TYR A 92 -9.75 6.73 9.68
N ARG A 93 -10.01 7.63 10.62
CA ARG A 93 -11.29 7.68 11.34
C ARG A 93 -12.49 7.92 10.43
N ASN A 94 -12.30 8.74 9.41
CA ASN A 94 -13.37 9.13 8.50
C ASN A 94 -13.34 8.36 7.17
N SER A 95 -12.58 7.26 7.13
CA SER A 95 -12.50 6.44 5.93
C SER A 95 -13.81 5.69 5.69
N SER A 96 -14.14 5.46 4.43
CA SER A 96 -15.26 4.60 4.07
C SER A 96 -14.99 3.15 4.52
N ALA A 97 -16.04 2.32 4.55
CA ALA A 97 -15.90 0.92 4.90
C ALA A 97 -14.94 0.19 3.95
N LEU A 98 -14.99 0.50 2.66
CA LEU A 98 -14.09 -0.10 1.67
C LEU A 98 -12.65 0.36 1.89
N GLU A 99 -12.42 1.67 2.07
CA GLU A 99 -11.08 2.19 2.32
C GLU A 99 -10.46 1.54 3.55
N ARG A 100 -11.24 1.40 4.62
CA ARG A 100 -10.77 0.76 5.83
C ARG A 100 -10.43 -0.71 5.58
N ALA A 101 -11.26 -1.43 4.83
CA ALA A 101 -11.01 -2.83 4.51
C ALA A 101 -9.75 -3.00 3.66
N LEU A 102 -9.50 -2.10 2.71
CA LEU A 102 -8.29 -2.11 1.90
C LEU A 102 -7.04 -1.90 2.75
N GLU A 103 -7.12 -0.97 3.72
CA GLU A 103 -6.00 -0.74 4.64
C GLU A 103 -5.79 -1.92 5.58
N GLU A 104 -6.86 -2.52 6.07
CA GLU A 104 -6.73 -3.73 6.91
C GLU A 104 -6.01 -4.84 6.15
N GLU A 105 -6.35 -5.04 4.89
CA GLU A 105 -5.71 -6.07 4.08
C GLU A 105 -4.22 -5.79 3.91
N ALA A 106 -3.85 -4.54 3.66
CA ALA A 106 -2.45 -4.16 3.51
C ALA A 106 -1.69 -4.29 4.84
N TYR A 107 -2.22 -3.78 5.94
CA TYR A 107 -1.57 -3.87 7.24
C TYR A 107 -1.43 -5.30 7.75
N ALA A 108 -2.44 -6.12 7.54
CA ALA A 108 -2.41 -7.51 8.01
C ALA A 108 -1.34 -8.34 7.30
N ASN A 109 -0.91 -7.91 6.12
CA ASN A 109 0.02 -8.69 5.29
C ASN A 109 1.35 -7.98 5.01
N GLN A 110 1.57 -6.79 5.56
CA GLN A 110 2.76 -5.99 5.23
C GLN A 110 4.08 -6.62 5.69
N GLU A 111 4.05 -7.45 6.74
CA GLU A 111 5.26 -8.10 7.23
C GLU A 111 5.70 -9.27 6.37
N ARG A 112 4.87 -9.72 5.44
CA ARG A 112 5.23 -10.76 4.48
C ARG A 112 5.99 -10.12 3.33
N LEU A 113 7.25 -9.76 3.58
CA LEU A 113 8.07 -9.02 2.62
C LEU A 113 8.14 -9.76 1.28
N GLY A 114 8.00 -9.01 0.20
CA GLY A 114 7.95 -9.57 -1.15
C GLY A 114 6.56 -9.99 -1.62
N LEU A 115 5.59 -10.08 -0.72
CA LEU A 115 4.23 -10.44 -1.10
C LEU A 115 3.62 -9.42 -2.05
N GLY A 116 3.78 -8.13 -1.75
CA GLY A 116 3.23 -7.07 -2.60
C GLY A 116 3.74 -7.15 -4.02
N ALA A 117 5.05 -7.37 -4.20
CA ALA A 117 5.64 -7.51 -5.53
C ALA A 117 5.06 -8.72 -6.27
N ARG A 118 4.88 -9.85 -5.58
CA ARG A 118 4.26 -11.03 -6.19
C ARG A 118 2.82 -10.77 -6.63
N LEU A 119 2.05 -10.09 -5.78
CA LEU A 119 0.67 -9.78 -6.08
C LEU A 119 0.56 -8.81 -7.26
N VAL A 120 1.46 -7.83 -7.34
CA VAL A 120 1.49 -6.93 -8.48
C VAL A 120 1.76 -7.70 -9.77
N ARG A 121 2.72 -8.62 -9.76
CA ARG A 121 2.99 -9.45 -10.94
C ARG A 121 1.80 -10.33 -11.31
N GLN A 122 1.02 -10.76 -10.31
CA GLN A 122 -0.13 -11.63 -10.54
C GLN A 122 -1.32 -10.85 -11.10
N TYR A 123 -1.59 -9.65 -10.61
CA TYR A 123 -2.80 -8.92 -10.94
C TYR A 123 -2.59 -7.79 -11.95
N CYS A 124 -1.43 -7.22 -11.97
CA CYS A 124 -1.12 -6.13 -12.91
C CYS A 124 -0.41 -6.65 -14.15
#